data_4c46b6c69e7060f165757da5bc871498
#
_entry.id   4c46b6c69e7060f165757da5bc871498
#
_cell.length_a   1.000
_cell.length_b   1.000
_cell.length_c   1.000
_cell.angle_alpha   90.00
_cell.angle_beta   90.00
_cell.angle_gamma   90.00
#
_symmetry.space_group_name_H-M   'P 1'
#
loop_
_entity.id
_entity.type
_entity.pdbx_description
1 polymer ?
#
loop_
_entity_poly.entity_id
_entity_poly.type
_entity_poly.pdbx_seq_one_letter_code
_entity_poly.pdbx_strand_id
1 'polypeptide(L)'
;MQPEKPVIVYLFTTFPKNTETFLQREIIAMRAQGADLRVHSLWGGGGSFRGLPVAHFNKWRLLTLFWLIPYESWRRPDVLRELLRGLFTRRAPSWLNFWENMLGAGFACWQLREFRKYPPALIHAAWGGAPATAAWLLWRAGGHRYSAAAHAYDIYEHGGDWWLREKLEHAAFIHTSTEMARRALVARGVPAERVACIRRGLDRLPVVKPLRASRVPLQLVCVARLVEKKGLDHQLRIYAALRAAGVAFAARIVGEGPLRPELEKLAGHLGVAADVTFTGHLPHHEVWNQLAWADVLLHTGVIAPSGDRDGLPNVIPEAMSVGVLVVTSPVAATTEAVTSGVTGLVAPAELPEAWVAALRRFSTDDVFCEKLRLAARSWVEENYNAHKNAARLHALMQRAIVS
;
A
#
# COMPACT_ATOMS: atom_id res chain seq x y z
N MET A 1 -11.94 -38.02 -11.19
CA MET A 1 -10.82 -37.11 -10.86
C MET A 1 -11.37 -35.70 -10.81
N GLN A 2 -11.31 -35.01 -9.67
CA GLN A 2 -11.58 -33.57 -9.67
C GLN A 2 -10.49 -32.88 -10.52
N PRO A 3 -10.83 -31.95 -11.41
CA PRO A 3 -9.82 -31.23 -12.17
C PRO A 3 -8.86 -30.55 -11.19
N GLU A 4 -7.55 -30.69 -11.43
CA GLU A 4 -6.55 -29.99 -10.61
C GLU A 4 -6.84 -28.50 -10.66
N LYS A 5 -6.87 -27.88 -9.46
CA LYS A 5 -7.11 -26.42 -9.37
C LYS A 5 -6.00 -25.67 -10.10
N PRO A 6 -6.34 -24.62 -10.86
CA PRO A 6 -5.34 -23.83 -11.56
C PRO A 6 -4.42 -23.13 -10.55
N VAL A 7 -3.11 -23.37 -10.70
CA VAL A 7 -2.09 -22.80 -9.82
C VAL A 7 -1.84 -21.34 -10.19
N ILE A 8 -2.00 -20.44 -9.23
CA ILE A 8 -1.67 -19.02 -9.34
C ILE A 8 -0.33 -18.79 -8.64
N VAL A 9 0.64 -18.27 -9.37
CA VAL A 9 1.94 -17.90 -8.82
C VAL A 9 1.92 -16.42 -8.43
N TYR A 10 2.13 -16.12 -7.14
CA TYR A 10 2.32 -14.77 -6.63
C TYR A 10 3.80 -14.40 -6.55
N LEU A 11 4.15 -13.26 -7.12
CA LEU A 11 5.50 -12.70 -7.07
C LEU A 11 5.53 -11.46 -6.19
N PHE A 12 6.39 -11.48 -5.17
CA PHE A 12 6.64 -10.35 -4.27
C PHE A 12 8.11 -9.94 -4.35
N THR A 13 8.42 -8.67 -4.15
CA THR A 13 9.79 -8.23 -3.92
C THR A 13 10.31 -8.88 -2.64
N THR A 14 9.58 -8.72 -1.53
CA THR A 14 9.85 -9.34 -0.21
C THR A 14 8.55 -9.81 0.43
N PHE A 15 8.49 -11.08 0.86
CA PHE A 15 7.29 -11.60 1.56
C PHE A 15 7.67 -12.70 2.57
N PRO A 16 7.02 -12.76 3.75
CA PRO A 16 6.17 -11.73 4.34
C PRO A 16 6.99 -10.53 4.83
N LYS A 17 6.37 -9.33 4.87
CA LYS A 17 6.98 -8.11 5.37
C LYS A 17 6.04 -7.43 6.38
N ASN A 18 6.54 -7.13 7.58
CA ASN A 18 5.73 -6.63 8.70
C ASN A 18 5.02 -5.30 8.41
N THR A 19 5.58 -4.47 7.51
CA THR A 19 4.99 -3.20 7.10
C THR A 19 3.93 -3.32 5.99
N GLU A 20 3.76 -4.51 5.41
CA GLU A 20 2.86 -4.78 4.28
C GLU A 20 1.75 -5.77 4.68
N THR A 21 1.13 -5.53 5.84
CA THR A 21 0.07 -6.39 6.41
C THR A 21 -1.11 -6.60 5.45
N PHE A 22 -1.36 -5.65 4.56
CA PHE A 22 -2.44 -5.75 3.58
C PHE A 22 -2.22 -6.85 2.54
N LEU A 23 -0.97 -7.08 2.09
CA LEU A 23 -0.63 -8.20 1.20
C LEU A 23 -0.76 -9.54 1.93
N GLN A 24 -0.40 -9.58 3.21
CA GLN A 24 -0.61 -10.77 4.03
C GLN A 24 -2.11 -11.09 4.16
N ARG A 25 -2.96 -10.07 4.39
CA ARG A 25 -4.43 -10.22 4.41
C ARG A 25 -4.97 -10.69 3.07
N GLU A 26 -4.45 -10.17 1.95
CA GLU A 26 -4.83 -10.59 0.60
C GLU A 26 -4.56 -12.08 0.39
N ILE A 27 -3.35 -12.57 0.69
CA ILE A 27 -3.00 -13.98 0.57
C ILE A 27 -3.90 -14.87 1.44
N ILE A 28 -4.18 -14.45 2.69
CA ILE A 28 -5.10 -15.19 3.59
C ILE A 28 -6.49 -15.27 2.96
N ALA A 29 -7.02 -14.14 2.51
CA ALA A 29 -8.35 -14.06 1.96
C ALA A 29 -8.48 -14.81 0.62
N MET A 30 -7.46 -14.78 -0.24
CA MET A 30 -7.41 -15.57 -1.48
C MET A 30 -7.42 -17.09 -1.21
N ARG A 31 -6.66 -17.55 -0.21
CA ARG A 31 -6.71 -18.96 0.22
C ARG A 31 -8.08 -19.35 0.76
N ALA A 32 -8.72 -18.46 1.52
CA ALA A 32 -10.08 -18.68 2.02
C ALA A 32 -11.12 -18.79 0.87
N GLN A 33 -10.86 -18.17 -0.29
CA GLN A 33 -11.64 -18.34 -1.52
C GLN A 33 -11.31 -19.66 -2.25
N GLY A 34 -10.40 -20.47 -1.74
CA GLY A 34 -10.01 -21.75 -2.33
C GLY A 34 -9.00 -21.65 -3.47
N ALA A 35 -8.32 -20.53 -3.65
CA ALA A 35 -7.24 -20.37 -4.62
C ALA A 35 -6.03 -21.25 -4.27
N ASP A 36 -5.47 -21.95 -5.27
CA ASP A 36 -4.19 -22.65 -5.15
C ASP A 36 -3.06 -21.69 -5.45
N LEU A 37 -2.29 -21.32 -4.41
CA LEU A 37 -1.28 -20.27 -4.46
C LEU A 37 0.12 -20.84 -4.28
N ARG A 38 1.03 -20.49 -5.19
CA ARG A 38 2.49 -20.59 -4.99
C ARG A 38 3.08 -19.21 -4.83
N VAL A 39 3.81 -18.98 -3.73
CA VAL A 39 4.36 -17.67 -3.41
C VAL A 39 5.86 -17.67 -3.60
N HIS A 40 6.34 -16.69 -4.35
CA HIS A 40 7.77 -16.41 -4.54
C HIS A 40 8.13 -15.05 -3.98
N SER A 41 9.21 -14.99 -3.21
CA SER A 41 9.83 -13.75 -2.74
C SER A 41 11.17 -13.56 -3.47
N LEU A 42 11.30 -12.48 -4.21
CA LEU A 42 12.49 -12.20 -5.02
C LEU A 42 13.67 -11.79 -4.15
N TRP A 43 13.40 -11.17 -3.00
CA TRP A 43 14.46 -10.65 -2.12
C TRP A 43 14.10 -10.76 -0.64
N GLY A 44 14.64 -11.78 0.03
CA GLY A 44 14.43 -11.97 1.47
C GLY A 44 13.02 -12.42 1.85
N GLY A 45 12.65 -12.19 3.12
CA GLY A 45 11.39 -12.65 3.69
C GLY A 45 11.52 -13.96 4.47
N GLY A 46 10.40 -14.53 4.92
CA GLY A 46 10.35 -15.80 5.66
C GLY A 46 10.15 -17.00 4.74
N GLY A 47 10.65 -18.19 5.13
CA GLY A 47 10.48 -19.43 4.35
C GLY A 47 9.06 -19.99 4.31
N SER A 48 8.16 -19.47 5.15
CA SER A 48 6.74 -19.84 5.16
C SER A 48 5.88 -18.72 5.73
N PHE A 49 4.61 -18.70 5.35
CA PHE A 49 3.60 -17.79 5.89
C PHE A 49 2.30 -18.55 6.17
N ARG A 50 1.94 -18.71 7.45
CA ARG A 50 0.75 -19.46 7.89
C ARG A 50 0.58 -20.83 7.21
N GLY A 51 1.66 -21.61 7.19
CA GLY A 51 1.70 -22.93 6.57
C GLY A 51 1.78 -22.93 5.03
N LEU A 52 1.83 -21.76 4.38
CA LEU A 52 2.09 -21.65 2.94
C LEU A 52 3.61 -21.52 2.73
N PRO A 53 4.25 -22.43 1.98
CA PRO A 53 5.66 -22.30 1.63
C PRO A 53 5.91 -21.02 0.82
N VAL A 54 6.99 -20.31 1.13
CA VAL A 54 7.45 -19.16 0.36
C VAL A 54 8.79 -19.53 -0.30
N ALA A 55 8.78 -19.62 -1.62
CA ALA A 55 9.99 -19.90 -2.37
C ALA A 55 10.84 -18.62 -2.50
N HIS A 56 12.12 -18.75 -2.14
CA HIS A 56 13.05 -17.62 -2.22
C HIS A 56 13.98 -17.75 -3.42
N PHE A 57 14.22 -16.61 -4.07
CA PHE A 57 15.28 -16.51 -5.06
C PHE A 57 16.62 -16.45 -4.35
N ASN A 58 17.41 -17.53 -4.48
CA ASN A 58 18.73 -17.62 -3.88
C ASN A 58 19.72 -16.71 -4.61
N LYS A 59 20.39 -15.80 -3.87
CA LYS A 59 21.39 -14.86 -4.41
C LYS A 59 22.52 -15.53 -5.20
N TRP A 60 22.95 -16.70 -4.79
CA TRP A 60 23.98 -17.48 -5.50
C TRP A 60 23.54 -17.90 -6.92
N ARG A 61 22.24 -17.95 -7.18
CA ARG A 61 21.69 -18.20 -8.51
C ARG A 61 21.93 -17.05 -9.47
N LEU A 62 22.23 -15.85 -8.99
CA LEU A 62 22.66 -14.74 -9.85
C LEU A 62 23.92 -15.10 -10.65
N LEU A 63 24.80 -15.94 -10.12
CA LEU A 63 25.97 -16.44 -10.86
C LEU A 63 25.58 -17.25 -12.09
N THR A 64 24.45 -17.96 -12.06
CA THR A 64 23.95 -18.72 -13.20
C THR A 64 23.46 -17.81 -14.33
N LEU A 65 23.14 -16.55 -14.06
CA LEU A 65 22.71 -15.59 -15.09
C LEU A 65 23.83 -15.31 -16.10
N PHE A 66 25.08 -15.47 -15.73
CA PHE A 66 26.22 -15.36 -16.66
C PHE A 66 26.05 -16.27 -17.89
N TRP A 67 25.44 -17.45 -17.72
CA TRP A 67 25.17 -18.40 -18.78
C TRP A 67 23.73 -18.31 -19.28
N LEU A 68 22.77 -18.05 -18.41
CA LEU A 68 21.35 -18.04 -18.76
C LEU A 68 20.99 -16.83 -19.63
N ILE A 69 21.56 -15.64 -19.35
CA ILE A 69 21.27 -14.45 -20.16
C ILE A 69 21.72 -14.64 -21.63
N PRO A 70 22.96 -15.05 -21.94
CA PRO A 70 23.35 -15.36 -23.32
C PRO A 70 22.47 -16.42 -23.98
N TYR A 71 22.15 -17.50 -23.25
CA TYR A 71 21.31 -18.58 -23.77
C TYR A 71 19.89 -18.11 -24.10
N GLU A 72 19.20 -17.43 -23.20
CA GLU A 72 17.84 -16.92 -23.44
C GLU A 72 17.85 -15.77 -24.49
N SER A 73 18.90 -14.96 -24.53
CA SER A 73 19.11 -13.94 -25.55
C SER A 73 19.26 -14.52 -26.95
N TRP A 74 19.98 -15.62 -27.08
CA TRP A 74 20.10 -16.36 -28.35
C TRP A 74 18.74 -16.95 -28.79
N ARG A 75 17.97 -17.46 -27.86
CA ARG A 75 16.63 -18.01 -28.14
C ARG A 75 15.59 -16.95 -28.51
N ARG A 76 15.72 -15.75 -27.94
CA ARG A 76 14.76 -14.63 -28.08
C ARG A 76 15.50 -13.32 -28.36
N PRO A 77 16.11 -13.22 -29.52
CA PRO A 77 16.87 -12.01 -29.89
C PRO A 77 15.98 -10.76 -30.03
N ASP A 78 14.69 -10.95 -30.29
CA ASP A 78 13.67 -9.91 -30.28
C ASP A 78 13.54 -9.24 -28.90
N VAL A 79 13.43 -10.04 -27.84
CA VAL A 79 13.32 -9.57 -26.46
C VAL A 79 14.62 -8.87 -26.03
N LEU A 80 15.79 -9.45 -26.33
CA LEU A 80 17.07 -8.81 -26.04
C LEU A 80 17.19 -7.44 -26.70
N ARG A 81 16.84 -7.34 -28.01
CA ARG A 81 16.93 -6.07 -28.75
C ARG A 81 16.00 -5.01 -28.15
N GLU A 82 14.79 -5.37 -27.74
CA GLU A 82 13.84 -4.49 -27.08
C GLU A 82 14.39 -3.98 -25.74
N LEU A 83 14.93 -4.89 -24.92
CA LEU A 83 15.53 -4.53 -23.63
C LEU A 83 16.74 -3.61 -23.80
N LEU A 84 17.64 -3.92 -24.70
CA LEU A 84 18.82 -3.09 -25.01
C LEU A 84 18.38 -1.70 -25.49
N ARG A 85 17.46 -1.65 -26.46
CA ARG A 85 16.91 -0.37 -26.94
C ARG A 85 16.33 0.45 -25.79
N GLY A 86 15.56 -0.19 -24.90
CA GLY A 86 14.96 0.45 -23.75
C GLY A 86 15.99 0.96 -22.73
N LEU A 87 17.06 0.20 -22.47
CA LEU A 87 18.16 0.64 -21.61
C LEU A 87 18.82 1.94 -22.11
N PHE A 88 18.95 2.09 -23.42
CA PHE A 88 19.54 3.31 -24.01
C PHE A 88 18.54 4.46 -24.16
N THR A 89 17.24 4.19 -24.30
CA THR A 89 16.23 5.23 -24.56
C THR A 89 15.52 5.72 -23.30
N ARG A 90 15.60 4.99 -22.19
CA ARG A 90 14.86 5.28 -20.95
C ARG A 90 15.76 5.18 -19.74
N ARG A 91 15.89 6.28 -19.03
CA ARG A 91 16.59 6.30 -17.74
C ARG A 91 15.71 5.75 -16.65
N ALA A 92 16.30 4.93 -15.76
CA ALA A 92 15.62 4.51 -14.55
C ALA A 92 15.40 5.73 -13.62
N PRO A 93 14.25 5.82 -12.95
CA PRO A 93 13.92 6.94 -12.07
C PRO A 93 14.94 7.14 -10.93
N SER A 94 15.49 6.04 -10.41
CA SER A 94 16.53 6.05 -9.40
C SER A 94 17.43 4.82 -9.54
N TRP A 95 18.61 4.87 -8.89
CA TRP A 95 19.53 3.73 -8.83
C TRP A 95 18.90 2.49 -8.16
N LEU A 96 18.12 2.71 -7.09
CA LEU A 96 17.40 1.64 -6.43
C LEU A 96 16.38 1.00 -7.37
N ASN A 97 15.59 1.80 -8.08
CA ASN A 97 14.60 1.32 -9.03
C ASN A 97 15.23 0.52 -10.19
N PHE A 98 16.40 0.94 -10.66
CA PHE A 98 17.17 0.18 -11.65
C PHE A 98 17.50 -1.23 -11.13
N TRP A 99 18.07 -1.36 -9.93
CA TRP A 99 18.47 -2.65 -9.39
C TRP A 99 17.28 -3.54 -9.01
N GLU A 100 16.18 -2.97 -8.55
CA GLU A 100 14.95 -3.71 -8.33
C GLU A 100 14.44 -4.35 -9.63
N ASN A 101 14.44 -3.59 -10.72
CA ASN A 101 14.04 -4.11 -12.04
C ASN A 101 15.02 -5.16 -12.57
N MET A 102 16.33 -4.99 -12.33
CA MET A 102 17.35 -6.00 -12.68
C MET A 102 17.16 -7.28 -11.88
N LEU A 103 16.78 -7.19 -10.59
CA LEU A 103 16.43 -8.36 -9.79
C LEU A 103 15.24 -9.11 -10.38
N GLY A 104 14.18 -8.40 -10.80
CA GLY A 104 13.03 -8.98 -11.47
C GLY A 104 13.42 -9.69 -12.77
N ALA A 105 14.28 -9.07 -13.58
CA ALA A 105 14.78 -9.64 -14.82
C ALA A 105 15.62 -10.91 -14.57
N GLY A 106 16.52 -10.88 -13.57
CA GLY A 106 17.31 -12.04 -13.18
C GLY A 106 16.44 -13.22 -12.71
N PHE A 107 15.42 -12.94 -11.89
CA PHE A 107 14.46 -13.95 -11.47
C PHE A 107 13.73 -14.56 -12.68
N ALA A 108 13.26 -13.75 -13.61
CA ALA A 108 12.57 -14.23 -14.80
C ALA A 108 13.45 -15.18 -15.63
N CYS A 109 14.69 -14.79 -15.94
CA CYS A 109 15.64 -15.65 -16.66
C CYS A 109 15.84 -17.00 -15.98
N TRP A 110 15.96 -16.99 -14.66
CA TRP A 110 16.17 -18.20 -13.88
C TRP A 110 14.91 -19.10 -13.84
N GLN A 111 13.73 -18.48 -13.63
CA GLN A 111 12.47 -19.20 -13.44
C GLN A 111 11.88 -19.73 -14.75
N LEU A 112 12.27 -19.15 -15.87
CA LEU A 112 11.70 -19.44 -17.19
C LEU A 112 11.76 -20.94 -17.56
N ARG A 113 12.86 -21.62 -17.20
CA ARG A 113 13.04 -23.05 -17.46
C ARG A 113 12.05 -23.90 -16.67
N GLU A 114 11.84 -23.57 -15.40
CA GLU A 114 10.92 -24.30 -14.52
C GLU A 114 9.47 -24.10 -14.98
N PHE A 115 9.10 -22.86 -15.31
CA PHE A 115 7.74 -22.54 -15.76
C PHE A 115 7.43 -23.08 -17.15
N ARG A 116 8.43 -23.28 -18.01
CA ARG A 116 8.24 -24.03 -19.26
C ARG A 116 7.90 -25.49 -19.00
N LYS A 117 8.47 -26.10 -17.94
CA LYS A 117 8.22 -27.50 -17.57
C LYS A 117 6.91 -27.65 -16.80
N TYR A 118 6.61 -26.72 -15.92
CA TYR A 118 5.43 -26.69 -15.04
C TYR A 118 4.75 -25.33 -15.14
N PRO A 119 3.99 -25.07 -16.22
CA PRO A 119 3.42 -23.76 -16.47
C PRO A 119 2.37 -23.40 -15.42
N PRO A 120 2.50 -22.24 -14.76
CA PRO A 120 1.43 -21.72 -13.91
C PRO A 120 0.24 -21.30 -14.78
N ALA A 121 -0.97 -21.41 -14.24
CA ALA A 121 -2.17 -20.93 -14.91
C ALA A 121 -2.19 -19.40 -15.03
N LEU A 122 -1.65 -18.70 -14.01
CA LEU A 122 -1.48 -17.26 -14.00
C LEU A 122 -0.31 -16.87 -13.10
N ILE A 123 0.48 -15.89 -13.53
CA ILE A 123 1.48 -15.21 -12.70
C ILE A 123 0.90 -13.88 -12.24
N HIS A 124 0.86 -13.64 -10.94
CA HIS A 124 0.40 -12.36 -10.37
C HIS A 124 1.56 -11.61 -9.73
N ALA A 125 1.90 -10.44 -10.27
CA ALA A 125 2.87 -9.53 -9.70
C ALA A 125 2.20 -8.65 -8.64
N ALA A 126 2.60 -8.77 -7.39
CA ALA A 126 2.00 -8.01 -6.28
C ALA A 126 2.41 -6.53 -6.24
N TRP A 127 3.37 -6.10 -7.08
CA TRP A 127 3.87 -4.74 -7.22
C TRP A 127 4.26 -4.44 -8.67
N GLY A 128 4.21 -3.15 -9.06
CA GLY A 128 4.60 -2.66 -10.39
C GLY A 128 6.11 -2.67 -10.67
N GLY A 129 6.95 -2.82 -9.64
CA GLY A 129 8.41 -2.87 -9.74
C GLY A 129 8.98 -4.23 -10.17
N ALA A 130 9.92 -4.78 -9.39
CA ALA A 130 10.60 -6.05 -9.67
C ALA A 130 9.65 -7.22 -9.98
N PRO A 131 8.54 -7.44 -9.25
CA PRO A 131 7.58 -8.50 -9.57
C PRO A 131 6.94 -8.35 -10.94
N ALA A 132 6.53 -7.11 -11.32
CA ALA A 132 5.93 -6.87 -12.63
C ALA A 132 6.95 -7.01 -13.76
N THR A 133 8.22 -6.61 -13.55
CA THR A 133 9.31 -6.87 -14.50
C THR A 133 9.51 -8.36 -14.71
N ALA A 134 9.52 -9.15 -13.62
CA ALA A 134 9.64 -10.60 -13.72
C ALA A 134 8.46 -11.23 -14.49
N ALA A 135 7.23 -10.86 -14.16
CA ALA A 135 6.03 -11.38 -14.81
C ALA A 135 5.97 -11.01 -16.30
N TRP A 136 6.28 -9.77 -16.64
CA TRP A 136 6.33 -9.28 -18.01
C TRP A 136 7.38 -10.02 -18.86
N LEU A 137 8.60 -10.24 -18.33
CA LEU A 137 9.64 -10.97 -19.04
C LEU A 137 9.30 -12.47 -19.18
N LEU A 138 8.68 -13.10 -18.17
CA LEU A 138 8.16 -14.47 -18.28
C LEU A 138 7.08 -14.59 -19.35
N TRP A 139 6.23 -13.57 -19.52
CA TRP A 139 5.30 -13.49 -20.63
C TRP A 139 6.04 -13.32 -21.97
N ARG A 140 6.96 -12.36 -22.10
CA ARG A 140 7.68 -12.08 -23.35
C ARG A 140 8.52 -13.26 -23.85
N ALA A 141 9.22 -13.93 -22.93
CA ALA A 141 10.14 -15.03 -23.28
C ALA A 141 9.50 -16.41 -23.24
N GLY A 142 8.43 -16.61 -22.47
CA GLY A 142 7.80 -17.91 -22.25
C GLY A 142 6.32 -18.00 -22.61
N GLY A 143 5.65 -16.88 -22.93
CA GLY A 143 4.21 -16.87 -23.23
C GLY A 143 3.31 -17.03 -21.99
N HIS A 144 3.88 -16.95 -20.77
CA HIS A 144 3.12 -17.16 -19.54
C HIS A 144 2.16 -16.00 -19.28
N ARG A 145 0.88 -16.28 -19.09
CA ARG A 145 -0.11 -15.25 -18.73
C ARG A 145 0.21 -14.60 -17.41
N TYR A 146 0.01 -13.30 -17.33
CA TYR A 146 0.23 -12.57 -16.08
C TYR A 146 -0.79 -11.47 -15.84
N SER A 147 -0.93 -11.11 -14.58
CA SER A 147 -1.62 -9.93 -14.06
C SER A 147 -0.69 -9.18 -13.11
N ALA A 148 -0.98 -7.94 -12.84
CA ALA A 148 -0.14 -7.13 -11.99
C ALA A 148 -0.94 -6.24 -11.04
N ALA A 149 -0.36 -5.93 -9.88
CA ALA A 149 -0.77 -4.82 -9.04
C ALA A 149 0.16 -3.63 -9.27
N ALA A 150 -0.38 -2.42 -9.17
CA ALA A 150 0.42 -1.19 -9.12
C ALA A 150 -0.22 -0.24 -8.10
N HIS A 151 0.60 0.24 -7.16
CA HIS A 151 0.16 1.06 -6.04
C HIS A 151 0.93 2.37 -6.00
N ALA A 152 0.67 3.22 -5.00
CA ALA A 152 1.19 4.58 -4.89
C ALA A 152 2.68 4.72 -5.21
N TYR A 153 3.55 3.91 -4.59
CA TYR A 153 4.99 3.90 -4.82
C TYR A 153 5.34 3.68 -6.30
N ASP A 154 4.78 2.62 -6.90
CA ASP A 154 5.05 2.25 -8.30
C ASP A 154 4.63 3.34 -9.28
N ILE A 155 3.64 4.17 -8.91
CA ILE A 155 3.00 5.11 -9.81
C ILE A 155 3.59 6.51 -9.67
N TYR A 156 3.93 6.95 -8.45
CA TYR A 156 4.18 8.36 -8.17
C TYR A 156 5.64 8.70 -7.85
N GLU A 157 6.38 7.80 -7.21
CA GLU A 157 7.75 8.11 -6.80
C GLU A 157 8.65 8.31 -8.01
N HIS A 158 9.36 9.43 -8.04
CA HIS A 158 10.22 9.85 -9.15
C HIS A 158 9.56 9.77 -10.55
N GLY A 159 8.24 9.96 -10.62
CA GLY A 159 7.49 9.89 -11.87
C GLY A 159 6.93 8.51 -12.21
N GLY A 160 7.17 7.51 -11.38
CA GLY A 160 6.71 6.13 -11.52
C GLY A 160 7.83 5.14 -11.82
N ASP A 161 7.54 3.88 -11.64
CA ASP A 161 8.50 2.79 -11.85
C ASP A 161 8.99 2.70 -13.30
N TRP A 162 10.23 2.24 -13.47
CA TRP A 162 10.85 2.10 -14.77
C TRP A 162 10.08 1.13 -15.66
N TRP A 163 9.73 1.55 -16.87
CA TRP A 163 8.92 0.78 -17.82
C TRP A 163 7.53 0.40 -17.30
N LEU A 164 6.96 1.19 -16.40
CA LEU A 164 5.68 0.85 -15.77
C LEU A 164 4.57 0.59 -16.80
N ARG A 165 4.45 1.44 -17.82
CA ARG A 165 3.45 1.26 -18.87
C ARG A 165 3.64 -0.06 -19.61
N GLU A 166 4.84 -0.34 -20.10
CA GLU A 166 5.16 -1.54 -20.89
C GLU A 166 4.94 -2.82 -20.10
N LYS A 167 5.26 -2.80 -18.81
CA LYS A 167 5.02 -3.92 -17.90
C LYS A 167 3.54 -4.19 -17.65
N LEU A 168 2.69 -3.16 -17.79
CA LEU A 168 1.27 -3.26 -17.46
C LEU A 168 0.36 -3.40 -18.68
N GLU A 169 0.70 -2.79 -19.82
CA GLU A 169 -0.18 -2.76 -21.00
C GLU A 169 -0.55 -4.13 -21.59
N HIS A 170 0.28 -5.16 -21.34
CA HIS A 170 0.05 -6.54 -21.79
C HIS A 170 -0.46 -7.48 -20.69
N ALA A 171 -0.59 -7.00 -19.45
CA ALA A 171 -1.17 -7.79 -18.38
C ALA A 171 -2.64 -8.13 -18.69
N ALA A 172 -3.07 -9.33 -18.34
CA ALA A 172 -4.46 -9.75 -18.51
C ALA A 172 -5.43 -8.82 -17.77
N PHE A 173 -5.03 -8.39 -16.58
CA PHE A 173 -5.63 -7.28 -15.85
C PHE A 173 -4.60 -6.66 -14.90
N ILE A 174 -4.87 -5.43 -14.50
CA ILE A 174 -4.13 -4.71 -13.47
C ILE A 174 -5.09 -4.38 -12.34
N HIS A 175 -4.66 -4.53 -11.09
CA HIS A 175 -5.43 -3.98 -9.99
C HIS A 175 -4.65 -2.93 -9.20
N THR A 176 -5.39 -1.98 -8.66
CA THR A 176 -4.87 -0.98 -7.73
C THR A 176 -5.86 -0.78 -6.60
N SER A 177 -5.41 -0.20 -5.49
CA SER A 177 -6.23 -0.08 -4.28
C SER A 177 -7.07 1.19 -4.19
N THR A 178 -6.91 2.12 -5.13
CA THR A 178 -7.59 3.42 -5.10
C THR A 178 -8.01 3.86 -6.50
N GLU A 179 -9.10 4.62 -6.59
CA GLU A 179 -9.57 5.17 -7.85
C GLU A 179 -8.62 6.25 -8.41
N MET A 180 -7.95 6.99 -7.52
CA MET A 180 -6.89 7.93 -7.91
C MET A 180 -5.75 7.21 -8.62
N ALA A 181 -5.27 6.08 -8.10
CA ALA A 181 -4.22 5.30 -8.74
C ALA A 181 -4.70 4.70 -10.07
N ARG A 182 -5.96 4.25 -10.17
CA ARG A 182 -6.57 3.79 -11.42
C ARG A 182 -6.51 4.90 -12.48
N ARG A 183 -6.98 6.09 -12.15
CA ARG A 183 -6.95 7.26 -13.06
C ARG A 183 -5.51 7.60 -13.47
N ALA A 184 -4.56 7.56 -12.54
CA ALA A 184 -3.16 7.84 -12.82
C ALA A 184 -2.52 6.82 -13.77
N LEU A 185 -2.86 5.54 -13.69
CA LEU A 185 -2.41 4.51 -14.62
C LEU A 185 -3.00 4.71 -16.02
N VAL A 186 -4.31 4.99 -16.10
CA VAL A 186 -5.00 5.29 -17.37
C VAL A 186 -4.40 6.53 -18.03
N ALA A 187 -4.12 7.59 -17.27
CA ALA A 187 -3.47 8.80 -17.78
C ALA A 187 -2.05 8.55 -18.32
N ARG A 188 -1.39 7.46 -17.90
CA ARG A 188 -0.10 7.00 -18.44
C ARG A 188 -0.22 6.09 -19.67
N GLY A 189 -1.45 5.90 -20.18
CA GLY A 189 -1.74 5.11 -21.37
C GLY A 189 -1.92 3.62 -21.11
N VAL A 190 -2.14 3.20 -19.86
CA VAL A 190 -2.59 1.83 -19.56
C VAL A 190 -4.08 1.72 -19.94
N PRO A 191 -4.52 0.68 -20.69
CA PRO A 191 -5.91 0.54 -21.11
C PRO A 191 -6.88 0.51 -19.93
N ALA A 192 -7.87 1.39 -19.93
CA ALA A 192 -8.80 1.60 -18.80
C ALA A 192 -9.59 0.34 -18.43
N GLU A 193 -9.95 -0.46 -19.44
CA GLU A 193 -10.70 -1.72 -19.29
C GLU A 193 -9.90 -2.82 -18.60
N ARG A 194 -8.58 -2.68 -18.55
CA ARG A 194 -7.70 -3.62 -17.85
C ARG A 194 -7.40 -3.23 -16.41
N VAL A 195 -7.72 -1.99 -16.00
CA VAL A 195 -7.40 -1.49 -14.66
C VAL A 195 -8.61 -1.55 -13.75
N ALA A 196 -8.59 -2.46 -12.79
CA ALA A 196 -9.61 -2.62 -11.76
C ALA A 196 -9.20 -1.91 -10.45
N CYS A 197 -10.11 -1.14 -9.85
CA CYS A 197 -9.95 -0.67 -8.49
C CYS A 197 -10.48 -1.72 -7.52
N ILE A 198 -9.57 -2.37 -6.79
CA ILE A 198 -9.90 -3.34 -5.74
C ILE A 198 -9.26 -2.83 -4.46
N ARG A 199 -10.08 -2.29 -3.55
CA ARG A 199 -9.59 -1.76 -2.28
C ARG A 199 -9.00 -2.87 -1.42
N ARG A 200 -8.08 -2.49 -0.56
CA ARG A 200 -7.59 -3.35 0.53
C ARG A 200 -8.76 -3.65 1.47
N GLY A 201 -8.52 -4.36 2.56
CA GLY A 201 -9.61 -4.65 3.49
C GLY A 201 -9.13 -5.04 4.88
N LEU A 202 -10.09 -5.09 5.78
CA LEU A 202 -9.95 -5.64 7.12
C LEU A 202 -10.51 -7.07 7.12
N ASP A 203 -9.81 -7.99 7.80
CA ASP A 203 -10.24 -9.39 7.97
C ASP A 203 -11.45 -9.47 8.90
N ARG A 204 -11.46 -8.60 9.91
CA ARG A 204 -12.52 -8.50 10.92
C ARG A 204 -12.87 -7.05 11.14
N LEU A 205 -14.15 -6.82 11.33
CA LEU A 205 -14.64 -5.52 11.74
C LEU A 205 -14.77 -5.54 13.27
N PRO A 206 -13.98 -4.72 14.00
CA PRO A 206 -14.08 -4.63 15.44
C PRO A 206 -15.42 -4.01 15.87
N VAL A 207 -15.75 -4.16 17.13
CA VAL A 207 -16.90 -3.46 17.72
C VAL A 207 -16.60 -1.97 17.75
N VAL A 208 -17.58 -1.16 17.36
CA VAL A 208 -17.47 0.30 17.43
C VAL A 208 -17.49 0.73 18.89
N LYS A 209 -16.45 1.43 19.34
CA LYS A 209 -16.40 1.97 20.70
C LYS A 209 -17.40 3.11 20.87
N PRO A 210 -17.98 3.33 22.06
CA PRO A 210 -18.79 4.53 22.32
C PRO A 210 -17.95 5.80 22.27
N LEU A 211 -18.58 6.95 22.02
CA LEU A 211 -17.94 8.23 22.26
C LEU A 211 -17.61 8.35 23.75
N ARG A 212 -16.45 8.91 24.05
CA ARG A 212 -16.07 9.22 25.42
C ARG A 212 -16.94 10.36 25.94
N ALA A 213 -17.49 10.23 27.15
CA ALA A 213 -18.40 11.21 27.75
C ALA A 213 -17.77 12.61 27.89
N SER A 214 -16.46 12.67 28.16
CA SER A 214 -15.70 13.92 28.13
C SER A 214 -14.47 13.74 27.25
N ARG A 215 -14.34 14.56 26.21
CA ARG A 215 -13.18 14.59 25.30
C ARG A 215 -12.24 15.76 25.65
N VAL A 216 -12.12 16.08 26.90
CA VAL A 216 -11.15 17.06 27.40
C VAL A 216 -10.25 16.39 28.43
N PRO A 217 -8.92 16.29 28.18
CA PRO A 217 -8.24 16.60 26.92
C PRO A 217 -8.64 15.68 25.76
N LEU A 218 -8.62 16.20 24.52
CA LEU A 218 -8.78 15.38 23.32
C LEU A 218 -7.63 14.37 23.19
N GLN A 219 -7.95 13.11 22.96
CA GLN A 219 -6.97 12.04 22.74
C GLN A 219 -6.71 11.90 21.24
N LEU A 220 -5.54 12.37 20.80
CA LEU A 220 -5.15 12.43 19.39
C LEU A 220 -4.16 11.32 19.07
N VAL A 221 -4.35 10.61 17.97
CA VAL A 221 -3.38 9.60 17.49
C VAL A 221 -2.98 9.85 16.05
N CYS A 222 -1.71 9.63 15.78
CA CYS A 222 -1.17 9.46 14.44
C CYS A 222 -0.45 8.11 14.37
N VAL A 223 -0.68 7.34 13.32
CA VAL A 223 0.03 6.08 13.08
C VAL A 223 0.67 6.14 11.70
N ALA A 224 1.99 6.32 11.66
CA ALA A 224 2.71 6.51 10.42
C ALA A 224 4.19 6.18 10.54
N ARG A 225 4.84 5.85 9.43
CA ARG A 225 6.31 5.92 9.35
C ARG A 225 6.74 7.39 9.44
N LEU A 226 7.83 7.67 10.12
CA LEU A 226 8.33 9.04 10.28
C LEU A 226 9.18 9.42 9.06
N VAL A 227 8.48 9.70 7.93
CA VAL A 227 9.05 10.05 6.61
C VAL A 227 8.31 11.25 6.03
N GLU A 228 8.92 11.95 5.08
CA GLU A 228 8.47 13.23 4.51
C GLU A 228 6.99 13.24 4.11
N LYS A 229 6.55 12.26 3.31
CA LYS A 229 5.16 12.22 2.82
C LYS A 229 4.07 12.13 3.89
N LYS A 230 4.44 11.93 5.15
CA LYS A 230 3.49 11.88 6.27
C LYS A 230 3.21 13.26 6.87
N GLY A 231 4.00 14.28 6.52
CA GLY A 231 3.75 15.66 6.92
C GLY A 231 3.70 15.88 8.44
N LEU A 232 4.54 15.15 9.19
CA LEU A 232 4.50 15.18 10.65
C LEU A 232 5.01 16.51 11.23
N ASP A 233 5.79 17.26 10.50
CA ASP A 233 6.17 18.63 10.82
C ASP A 233 4.94 19.57 10.82
N HIS A 234 4.05 19.43 9.82
CA HIS A 234 2.74 20.12 9.81
C HIS A 234 1.90 19.69 11.00
N GLN A 235 1.88 18.40 11.34
CA GLN A 235 1.12 17.90 12.47
C GLN A 235 1.57 18.50 13.80
N LEU A 236 2.88 18.65 14.02
CA LEU A 236 3.42 19.31 15.20
C LEU A 236 3.05 20.79 15.26
N ARG A 237 3.03 21.50 14.12
CA ARG A 237 2.53 22.89 14.03
C ARG A 237 1.03 22.99 14.35
N ILE A 238 0.23 22.00 13.93
CA ILE A 238 -1.18 21.90 14.30
C ILE A 238 -1.33 21.73 15.81
N TYR A 239 -0.51 20.90 16.46
CA TYR A 239 -0.51 20.76 17.92
C TYR A 239 -0.14 22.08 18.64
N ALA A 240 0.83 22.81 18.10
CA ALA A 240 1.16 24.15 18.64
C ALA A 240 -0.01 25.15 18.50
N ALA A 241 -0.72 25.11 17.37
CA ALA A 241 -1.90 25.94 17.16
C ALA A 241 -3.07 25.55 18.08
N LEU A 242 -3.27 24.26 18.37
CA LEU A 242 -4.26 23.79 19.36
C LEU A 242 -3.95 24.34 20.75
N ARG A 243 -2.69 24.26 21.18
CA ARG A 243 -2.24 24.79 22.47
C ARG A 243 -2.45 26.29 22.56
N ALA A 244 -2.04 27.05 21.52
CA ALA A 244 -2.23 28.48 21.43
C ALA A 244 -3.73 28.90 21.48
N ALA A 245 -4.59 28.03 20.90
CA ALA A 245 -6.04 28.21 20.90
C ALA A 245 -6.73 27.77 22.20
N GLY A 246 -5.99 27.29 23.22
CA GLY A 246 -6.54 26.79 24.47
C GLY A 246 -7.29 25.45 24.39
N VAL A 247 -7.05 24.68 23.33
CA VAL A 247 -7.63 23.34 23.19
C VAL A 247 -6.74 22.34 23.90
N ALA A 248 -7.21 21.75 25.01
CA ALA A 248 -6.48 20.74 25.75
C ALA A 248 -6.46 19.42 24.96
N PHE A 249 -5.29 18.83 24.77
CA PHE A 249 -5.10 17.56 24.08
C PHE A 249 -3.96 16.74 24.69
N ALA A 250 -3.97 15.44 24.39
CA ALA A 250 -2.85 14.53 24.57
C ALA A 250 -2.66 13.77 23.25
N ALA A 251 -1.46 13.81 22.67
CA ALA A 251 -1.18 13.23 21.37
C ALA A 251 -0.21 12.06 21.44
N ARG A 252 -0.44 11.03 20.65
CA ARG A 252 0.49 9.92 20.43
C ARG A 252 0.84 9.80 18.96
N ILE A 253 2.14 9.78 18.67
CA ILE A 253 2.69 9.51 17.33
C ILE A 253 3.29 8.09 17.37
N VAL A 254 2.62 7.18 16.69
CA VAL A 254 2.97 5.76 16.65
C VAL A 254 3.71 5.45 15.37
N GLY A 255 4.94 4.99 15.49
CA GLY A 255 5.80 4.60 14.37
C GLY A 255 7.24 5.03 14.54
N GLU A 256 8.06 4.62 13.58
CA GLU A 256 9.48 4.93 13.50
C GLU A 256 9.83 5.45 12.11
N GLY A 257 11.00 6.08 12.01
CA GLY A 257 11.55 6.54 10.75
C GLY A 257 12.69 7.55 10.91
N PRO A 258 13.37 7.86 9.81
CA PRO A 258 14.57 8.70 9.82
C PRO A 258 14.33 10.12 10.37
N LEU A 259 13.10 10.65 10.25
CA LEU A 259 12.77 12.00 10.71
C LEU A 259 12.51 12.11 12.23
N ARG A 260 12.63 11.01 13.00
CA ARG A 260 12.31 11.06 14.45
C ARG A 260 13.11 12.11 15.22
N PRO A 261 14.45 12.20 15.09
CA PRO A 261 15.21 13.17 15.85
C PRO A 261 14.82 14.62 15.54
N GLU A 262 14.57 14.92 14.27
CA GLU A 262 14.15 16.25 13.82
C GLU A 262 12.76 16.61 14.32
N LEU A 263 11.82 15.65 14.34
CA LEU A 263 10.47 15.85 14.83
C LEU A 263 10.42 16.06 16.35
N GLU A 264 11.20 15.29 17.12
CA GLU A 264 11.31 15.49 18.57
C GLU A 264 11.92 16.85 18.92
N LYS A 265 12.96 17.27 18.18
CA LYS A 265 13.52 18.64 18.31
C LYS A 265 12.50 19.71 17.95
N LEU A 266 11.75 19.53 16.88
CA LEU A 266 10.69 20.46 16.46
C LEU A 266 9.58 20.56 17.51
N ALA A 267 9.16 19.46 18.11
CA ALA A 267 8.17 19.45 19.19
C ALA A 267 8.64 20.27 20.40
N GLY A 268 9.93 20.18 20.74
CA GLY A 268 10.56 21.02 21.77
C GLY A 268 10.52 22.50 21.43
N HIS A 269 10.93 22.87 20.21
CA HIS A 269 10.93 24.28 19.76
C HIS A 269 9.52 24.88 19.70
N LEU A 270 8.51 24.07 19.34
CA LEU A 270 7.10 24.50 19.31
C LEU A 270 6.43 24.48 20.69
N GLY A 271 7.13 24.05 21.74
CA GLY A 271 6.63 23.98 23.09
C GLY A 271 5.56 22.94 23.36
N VAL A 272 5.41 21.91 22.49
CA VAL A 272 4.38 20.86 22.61
C VAL A 272 4.93 19.51 23.06
N ALA A 273 6.21 19.41 23.38
CA ALA A 273 6.84 18.14 23.75
C ALA A 273 6.19 17.44 24.96
N ALA A 274 5.62 18.19 25.88
CA ALA A 274 4.91 17.64 27.04
C ALA A 274 3.56 17.01 26.70
N ASP A 275 2.95 17.42 25.59
CA ASP A 275 1.62 16.97 25.14
C ASP A 275 1.72 15.85 24.09
N VAL A 276 2.92 15.56 23.56
CA VAL A 276 3.17 14.63 22.45
C VAL A 276 4.05 13.48 22.88
N THR A 277 3.56 12.25 22.76
CA THR A 277 4.34 11.04 23.04
C THR A 277 4.72 10.34 21.73
N PHE A 278 6.00 10.20 21.44
CA PHE A 278 6.52 9.35 20.36
C PHE A 278 6.69 7.93 20.90
N THR A 279 5.78 7.02 20.52
CA THR A 279 5.76 5.66 21.08
C THR A 279 6.79 4.72 20.45
N GLY A 280 7.35 5.09 19.31
CA GLY A 280 8.15 4.17 18.51
C GLY A 280 7.29 3.21 17.70
N HIS A 281 7.96 2.20 17.09
CA HIS A 281 7.28 1.14 16.35
C HIS A 281 6.51 0.23 17.30
N LEU A 282 5.24 0.03 17.04
CA LEU A 282 4.39 -0.91 17.77
C LEU A 282 3.96 -2.07 16.87
N PRO A 283 3.84 -3.29 17.42
CA PRO A 283 3.21 -4.41 16.73
C PRO A 283 1.76 -4.07 16.35
N HIS A 284 1.25 -4.65 15.26
CA HIS A 284 -0.08 -4.31 14.73
C HIS A 284 -1.22 -4.47 15.76
N HIS A 285 -1.14 -5.45 16.66
CA HIS A 285 -2.15 -5.61 17.71
C HIS A 285 -2.13 -4.45 18.74
N GLU A 286 -0.98 -3.87 19.00
CA GLU A 286 -0.84 -2.69 19.86
C GLU A 286 -1.39 -1.40 19.19
N VAL A 287 -1.32 -1.32 17.86
CA VAL A 287 -1.92 -0.21 17.12
C VAL A 287 -3.42 -0.14 17.38
N TRP A 288 -4.11 -1.28 17.49
CA TRP A 288 -5.53 -1.31 17.85
C TRP A 288 -5.79 -0.74 19.24
N ASN A 289 -4.90 -0.96 20.23
CA ASN A 289 -4.99 -0.36 21.56
C ASN A 289 -4.83 1.17 21.48
N GLN A 290 -3.96 1.68 20.60
CA GLN A 290 -3.82 3.12 20.40
C GLN A 290 -5.07 3.74 19.73
N LEU A 291 -5.67 3.04 18.78
CA LEU A 291 -6.95 3.46 18.17
C LEU A 291 -8.10 3.39 19.20
N ALA A 292 -8.13 2.37 20.06
CA ALA A 292 -9.13 2.26 21.12
C ALA A 292 -9.01 3.40 22.15
N TRP A 293 -7.80 3.85 22.43
CA TRP A 293 -7.54 5.00 23.31
C TRP A 293 -7.96 6.33 22.66
N ALA A 294 -7.71 6.55 21.38
CA ALA A 294 -7.84 7.83 20.71
C ALA A 294 -9.30 8.27 20.49
N ASP A 295 -9.60 9.55 20.61
CA ASP A 295 -10.84 10.17 20.13
C ASP A 295 -10.77 10.46 18.64
N VAL A 296 -9.59 10.92 18.17
CA VAL A 296 -9.37 11.38 16.79
C VAL A 296 -8.06 10.84 16.24
N LEU A 297 -8.12 10.32 15.01
CA LEU A 297 -6.95 10.07 14.17
C LEU A 297 -6.63 11.32 13.33
N LEU A 298 -5.40 11.79 13.39
CA LEU A 298 -4.87 12.82 12.51
C LEU A 298 -3.99 12.19 11.42
N HIS A 299 -4.20 12.59 10.18
CA HIS A 299 -3.36 12.21 9.06
C HIS A 299 -3.03 13.42 8.19
N THR A 300 -1.83 13.96 8.38
CA THR A 300 -1.33 15.19 7.74
C THR A 300 -0.52 14.93 6.46
N GLY A 301 -0.78 13.84 5.76
CA GLY A 301 -0.02 13.44 4.58
C GLY A 301 0.14 14.57 3.55
N VAL A 302 1.32 14.61 2.93
CA VAL A 302 1.71 15.56 1.89
C VAL A 302 2.28 14.82 0.68
N ILE A 303 2.52 15.55 -0.41
CA ILE A 303 3.31 15.04 -1.53
C ILE A 303 4.77 15.34 -1.21
N ALA A 304 5.61 14.31 -1.08
CA ALA A 304 7.04 14.49 -0.87
C ALA A 304 7.73 15.12 -2.09
N PRO A 305 8.90 15.74 -1.93
CA PRO A 305 9.67 16.30 -3.06
C PRO A 305 9.98 15.30 -4.18
N SER A 306 10.12 14.00 -3.84
CA SER A 306 10.26 12.90 -4.81
C SER A 306 8.99 12.61 -5.61
N GLY A 307 7.86 13.27 -5.29
CA GLY A 307 6.53 12.96 -5.82
C GLY A 307 5.85 11.79 -5.11
N ASP A 308 6.54 11.09 -4.19
CA ASP A 308 5.94 10.01 -3.41
C ASP A 308 4.80 10.54 -2.53
N ARG A 309 3.73 9.77 -2.47
CA ARG A 309 2.53 10.05 -1.68
C ARG A 309 1.87 8.74 -1.29
N ASP A 310 1.00 8.80 -0.31
CA ASP A 310 0.22 7.62 0.04
C ASP A 310 -0.81 7.28 -1.06
N GLY A 311 -1.23 6.01 -1.10
CA GLY A 311 -2.56 5.67 -1.59
C GLY A 311 -3.59 6.02 -0.52
N LEU A 312 -4.51 5.10 -0.20
CA LEU A 312 -5.34 5.22 1.00
C LEU A 312 -4.57 4.59 2.18
N PRO A 313 -4.13 5.38 3.19
CA PRO A 313 -3.47 4.84 4.37
C PRO A 313 -4.39 3.89 5.13
N ASN A 314 -3.92 2.66 5.41
CA ASN A 314 -4.74 1.63 6.07
C ASN A 314 -5.27 2.06 7.44
N VAL A 315 -4.53 2.89 8.16
CA VAL A 315 -4.94 3.39 9.48
C VAL A 315 -6.22 4.21 9.44
N ILE A 316 -6.54 4.87 8.31
CA ILE A 316 -7.80 5.63 8.17
C ILE A 316 -9.01 4.70 8.26
N PRO A 317 -9.19 3.69 7.39
CA PRO A 317 -10.30 2.74 7.55
C PRO A 317 -10.18 1.89 8.83
N GLU A 318 -8.99 1.63 9.36
CA GLU A 318 -8.83 1.01 10.67
C GLU A 318 -9.45 1.87 11.79
N ALA A 319 -9.14 3.17 11.83
CA ALA A 319 -9.73 4.12 12.78
C ALA A 319 -11.25 4.24 12.62
N MET A 320 -11.71 4.43 11.38
CA MET A 320 -13.15 4.48 11.06
C MET A 320 -13.89 3.22 11.52
N SER A 321 -13.25 2.04 11.41
CA SER A 321 -13.86 0.75 11.78
C SER A 321 -14.13 0.62 13.29
N VAL A 322 -13.34 1.25 14.16
CA VAL A 322 -13.52 1.25 15.62
C VAL A 322 -14.28 2.49 16.12
N GLY A 323 -14.69 3.36 15.21
CA GLY A 323 -15.42 4.59 15.55
C GLY A 323 -14.54 5.73 16.06
N VAL A 324 -13.27 5.78 15.68
CA VAL A 324 -12.40 6.94 15.88
C VAL A 324 -12.72 7.96 14.81
N LEU A 325 -12.89 9.22 15.21
CA LEU A 325 -13.07 10.32 14.29
C LEU A 325 -11.78 10.55 13.47
N VAL A 326 -11.92 11.02 12.23
CA VAL A 326 -10.75 11.21 11.35
C VAL A 326 -10.71 12.66 10.86
N VAL A 327 -9.53 13.28 10.98
CA VAL A 327 -9.18 14.49 10.24
C VAL A 327 -7.98 14.18 9.36
N THR A 328 -8.09 14.48 8.07
CA THR A 328 -7.01 14.21 7.11
C THR A 328 -6.76 15.39 6.17
N SER A 329 -5.54 15.49 5.66
CA SER A 329 -5.24 16.39 4.54
C SER A 329 -5.85 15.89 3.23
N PRO A 330 -6.17 16.78 2.26
CA PRO A 330 -6.78 16.42 0.99
C PRO A 330 -5.75 15.85 -0.01
N VAL A 331 -4.78 15.09 0.48
CA VAL A 331 -3.67 14.55 -0.33
C VAL A 331 -3.85 13.05 -0.53
N ALA A 332 -3.42 12.58 -1.68
CA ALA A 332 -3.53 11.19 -2.06
C ALA A 332 -5.01 10.72 -2.15
N ALA A 333 -5.26 9.45 -1.89
CA ALA A 333 -6.59 8.89 -1.96
C ALA A 333 -7.36 8.96 -0.62
N THR A 334 -6.94 9.82 0.31
CA THR A 334 -7.61 9.95 1.62
C THR A 334 -9.05 10.39 1.47
N THR A 335 -9.33 11.27 0.50
CA THR A 335 -10.68 11.77 0.20
C THR A 335 -11.62 10.74 -0.45
N GLU A 336 -11.11 9.58 -0.82
CA GLU A 336 -11.96 8.45 -1.22
C GLU A 336 -12.67 7.79 -0.03
N ALA A 337 -12.09 7.85 1.16
CA ALA A 337 -12.67 7.33 2.39
C ALA A 337 -13.23 8.44 3.28
N VAL A 338 -12.58 9.61 3.31
CA VAL A 338 -12.95 10.73 4.17
C VAL A 338 -13.60 11.84 3.36
N THR A 339 -14.92 11.80 3.28
CA THR A 339 -15.73 12.90 2.75
C THR A 339 -16.00 13.88 3.88
N SER A 340 -15.56 15.16 3.70
CA SER A 340 -15.65 16.16 4.75
C SER A 340 -17.09 16.42 5.16
N GLY A 341 -17.37 16.36 6.46
CA GLY A 341 -18.70 16.51 7.04
C GLY A 341 -19.63 15.30 6.91
N VAL A 342 -19.13 14.18 6.29
CA VAL A 342 -19.90 12.92 6.14
C VAL A 342 -19.22 11.78 6.87
N THR A 343 -17.98 11.44 6.53
CA THR A 343 -17.24 10.31 7.13
C THR A 343 -16.03 10.75 7.94
N GLY A 344 -15.79 12.05 8.02
CA GLY A 344 -14.70 12.69 8.76
C GLY A 344 -14.58 14.14 8.37
N LEU A 345 -13.43 14.76 8.65
CA LEU A 345 -13.14 16.12 8.21
C LEU A 345 -11.86 16.16 7.39
N VAL A 346 -11.80 17.11 6.44
CA VAL A 346 -10.65 17.34 5.57
C VAL A 346 -10.16 18.76 5.77
N ALA A 347 -8.86 18.92 6.05
CA ALA A 347 -8.23 20.22 6.23
C ALA A 347 -6.82 20.21 5.59
N PRO A 348 -6.40 21.27 4.85
CA PRO A 348 -5.05 21.38 4.31
C PRO A 348 -3.99 21.30 5.42
N ALA A 349 -2.91 20.56 5.20
CA ALA A 349 -1.87 20.38 6.21
C ALA A 349 -1.18 21.71 6.60
N GLU A 350 -1.11 22.64 5.65
CA GLU A 350 -0.48 23.97 5.75
C GLU A 350 -1.33 25.00 6.51
N LEU A 351 -2.60 24.67 6.84
CA LEU A 351 -3.55 25.58 7.49
C LEU A 351 -3.93 25.08 8.89
N PRO A 352 -3.09 25.26 9.92
CA PRO A 352 -3.33 24.75 11.28
C PRO A 352 -4.66 25.20 11.89
N GLU A 353 -5.14 26.40 11.56
CA GLU A 353 -6.41 26.95 12.05
C GLU A 353 -7.63 26.13 11.59
N ALA A 354 -7.59 25.55 10.40
CA ALA A 354 -8.65 24.66 9.91
C ALA A 354 -8.73 23.38 10.75
N TRP A 355 -7.57 22.84 11.18
CA TRP A 355 -7.51 21.70 12.09
C TRP A 355 -8.00 22.04 13.49
N VAL A 356 -7.65 23.23 14.00
CA VAL A 356 -8.17 23.73 15.29
C VAL A 356 -9.69 23.82 15.26
N ALA A 357 -10.27 24.37 14.19
CA ALA A 357 -11.72 24.46 14.05
C ALA A 357 -12.38 23.07 14.02
N ALA A 358 -11.81 22.12 13.25
CA ALA A 358 -12.28 20.75 13.18
C ALA A 358 -12.25 20.05 14.55
N LEU A 359 -11.14 20.15 15.27
CA LEU A 359 -10.93 19.48 16.55
C LEU A 359 -11.76 20.11 17.68
N ARG A 360 -11.97 21.42 17.67
CA ARG A 360 -12.94 22.08 18.57
C ARG A 360 -14.35 21.54 18.36
N ARG A 361 -14.79 21.39 17.11
CA ARG A 361 -16.10 20.85 16.81
C ARG A 361 -16.25 19.42 17.34
N PHE A 362 -15.20 18.60 17.24
CA PHE A 362 -15.20 17.25 17.79
C PHE A 362 -15.25 17.19 19.32
N SER A 363 -14.84 18.25 20.02
CA SER A 363 -14.94 18.31 21.47
C SER A 363 -16.30 18.80 22.00
N THR A 364 -17.13 19.44 21.14
CA THR A 364 -18.35 20.13 21.58
C THR A 364 -19.64 19.62 20.93
N ASP A 365 -19.60 18.91 19.78
CA ASP A 365 -20.76 18.53 19.00
C ASP A 365 -20.88 16.99 18.92
N ASP A 366 -21.49 16.39 19.93
CA ASP A 366 -21.64 14.92 20.02
C ASP A 366 -22.54 14.34 18.92
N VAL A 367 -23.60 15.08 18.56
CA VAL A 367 -24.53 14.64 17.50
C VAL A 367 -23.81 14.57 16.15
N PHE A 368 -23.03 15.58 15.86
CA PHE A 368 -22.20 15.60 14.66
C PHE A 368 -21.15 14.47 14.66
N CYS A 369 -20.46 14.27 15.78
CA CYS A 369 -19.48 13.22 15.93
C CYS A 369 -20.09 11.83 15.68
N GLU A 370 -21.26 11.54 16.28
CA GLU A 370 -21.92 10.26 16.13
C GLU A 370 -22.37 10.02 14.69
N LYS A 371 -22.93 11.03 14.03
CA LYS A 371 -23.28 10.96 12.62
C LYS A 371 -22.07 10.59 11.73
N LEU A 372 -20.93 11.25 11.94
CA LEU A 372 -19.69 10.96 11.19
C LEU A 372 -19.21 9.52 11.43
N ARG A 373 -19.19 9.06 12.67
CA ARG A 373 -18.73 7.73 13.05
C ARG A 373 -19.56 6.63 12.40
N LEU A 374 -20.88 6.76 12.43
CA LEU A 374 -21.79 5.78 11.81
C LEU A 374 -21.60 5.73 10.30
N ALA A 375 -21.53 6.88 9.65
CA ALA A 375 -21.29 6.95 8.20
C ALA A 375 -19.90 6.41 7.82
N ALA A 376 -18.86 6.73 8.61
CA ALA A 376 -17.51 6.21 8.41
C ALA A 376 -17.46 4.68 8.55
N ARG A 377 -18.13 4.14 9.55
CA ARG A 377 -18.25 2.70 9.76
C ARG A 377 -18.95 2.01 8.58
N SER A 378 -20.08 2.53 8.13
CA SER A 378 -20.81 2.01 6.97
C SER A 378 -19.93 2.00 5.71
N TRP A 379 -19.17 3.08 5.47
CA TRP A 379 -18.23 3.12 4.36
C TRP A 379 -17.19 2.00 4.42
N VAL A 380 -16.64 1.71 5.59
CA VAL A 380 -15.66 0.61 5.78
C VAL A 380 -16.31 -0.75 5.50
N GLU A 381 -17.51 -1.00 5.99
CA GLU A 381 -18.25 -2.24 5.78
C GLU A 381 -18.53 -2.53 4.31
N GLU A 382 -18.82 -1.48 3.54
CA GLU A 382 -19.09 -1.59 2.12
C GLU A 382 -17.82 -1.72 1.28
N ASN A 383 -16.80 -0.92 1.58
CA ASN A 383 -15.68 -0.68 0.69
C ASN A 383 -14.37 -1.35 1.13
N TYR A 384 -14.22 -1.67 2.42
CA TYR A 384 -12.94 -2.10 2.99
C TYR A 384 -13.00 -3.48 3.66
N ASN A 385 -13.77 -4.41 3.07
CA ASN A 385 -13.89 -5.79 3.51
C ASN A 385 -12.93 -6.69 2.72
N ALA A 386 -11.94 -7.31 3.42
CA ALA A 386 -10.90 -8.12 2.80
C ALA A 386 -11.47 -9.33 2.04
N HIS A 387 -12.48 -10.00 2.58
CA HIS A 387 -13.08 -11.17 1.94
C HIS A 387 -13.85 -10.84 0.67
N LYS A 388 -14.66 -9.76 0.70
CA LYS A 388 -15.37 -9.27 -0.50
C LYS A 388 -14.39 -8.84 -1.59
N ASN A 389 -13.34 -8.12 -1.22
CA ASN A 389 -12.35 -7.61 -2.17
C ASN A 389 -11.47 -8.74 -2.73
N ALA A 390 -11.08 -9.72 -1.92
CA ALA A 390 -10.39 -10.92 -2.39
C ALA A 390 -11.27 -11.77 -3.33
N ALA A 391 -12.56 -11.89 -3.07
CA ALA A 391 -13.48 -12.58 -4.00
C ALA A 391 -13.52 -11.89 -5.37
N ARG A 392 -13.52 -10.55 -5.41
CA ARG A 392 -13.44 -9.78 -6.67
C ARG A 392 -12.12 -10.01 -7.39
N LEU A 393 -11.00 -9.98 -6.66
CA LEU A 393 -9.67 -10.25 -7.22
C LEU A 393 -9.59 -11.66 -7.77
N HIS A 394 -10.06 -12.65 -7.01
CA HIS A 394 -10.10 -14.05 -7.42
C HIS A 394 -10.94 -14.25 -8.69
N ALA A 395 -12.11 -13.62 -8.78
CA ALA A 395 -12.94 -13.66 -9.98
C ALA A 395 -12.22 -13.08 -11.23
N LEU A 396 -11.44 -12.00 -11.07
CA LEU A 396 -10.61 -11.47 -12.16
C LEU A 396 -9.52 -12.46 -12.57
N MET A 397 -8.85 -13.09 -11.61
CA MET A 397 -7.81 -14.10 -11.88
C MET A 397 -8.40 -15.31 -12.60
N GLN A 398 -9.57 -15.79 -12.18
CA GLN A 398 -10.24 -16.91 -12.86
C GLN A 398 -10.62 -16.57 -14.30
N ARG A 399 -11.15 -15.37 -14.56
CA ARG A 399 -11.41 -14.90 -15.93
C ARG A 399 -10.14 -14.86 -16.76
N ALA A 400 -9.05 -14.32 -16.19
CA ALA A 400 -7.75 -14.24 -16.86
C ALA A 400 -7.12 -15.63 -17.16
N ILE A 401 -7.48 -16.66 -16.43
CA ILE A 401 -7.03 -18.04 -16.68
C ILE A 401 -7.78 -18.66 -17.85
N VAL A 402 -9.07 -18.36 -18.00
CA VAL A 402 -9.94 -18.98 -19.02
C VAL A 402 -9.91 -18.23 -20.35
N SER A 403 -9.71 -16.90 -20.35
CA SER A 403 -9.60 -16.07 -21.56
C SER A 403 -8.31 -16.30 -22.33
#